data_7237085b3396d5cc61ac26052476f792
#
_entry.id   7237085b3396d5cc61ac26052476f792
#
_cell.length_a   1.000
_cell.length_b   1.000
_cell.length_c   1.000
_cell.angle_alpha   90.00
_cell.angle_beta   90.00
_cell.angle_gamma   90.00
#
_symmetry.space_group_name_H-M   'P 1'
#
loop_
_entity.id
_entity.type
_entity.pdbx_description
1 polymer ?
#
loop_
_entity_poly.entity_id
_entity_poly.type
_entity_poly.pdbx_seq_one_letter_code
_entity_poly.pdbx_strand_id
1 'polypeptide(L)'
;MKKLSTQAEIFEALITPHMPALYKTAYRLTGGREASEDLVQAILTKLYPQTADMQTVEMLGPWLKKVLYRHFVDEVRKHSRRPESRLSGTEDELSALKSPAANPEEMAELSEIRENLQAALNTLEKHDRLILVMHLVEGYTFAEMAEIFNTPSETLKTQVRRAKVKVKKYLKI
;
A
#
# COMPACT_ATOMS: atom_id res chain seq x y z
N MET A 1 -29.25 15.45 8.54
CA MET A 1 -27.81 15.61 8.31
C MET A 1 -27.18 16.21 9.57
N LYS A 2 -26.30 15.47 10.24
CA LYS A 2 -25.57 15.98 11.41
C LYS A 2 -24.60 17.06 10.93
N LYS A 3 -24.73 18.27 11.43
CA LYS A 3 -23.83 19.38 11.06
C LYS A 3 -22.46 19.08 11.64
N LEU A 4 -21.48 18.77 10.82
CA LEU A 4 -20.10 18.55 11.26
C LEU A 4 -19.57 19.88 11.79
N SER A 5 -19.27 19.93 13.07
CA SER A 5 -18.95 21.18 13.77
C SER A 5 -17.47 21.38 14.02
N THR A 6 -16.67 20.30 14.00
CA THR A 6 -15.25 20.35 14.32
C THR A 6 -14.41 19.79 13.18
N GLN A 7 -13.14 20.23 13.10
CA GLN A 7 -12.18 19.69 12.13
C GLN A 7 -12.04 18.17 12.25
N ALA A 8 -12.10 17.63 13.47
CA ALA A 8 -11.99 16.20 13.72
C ALA A 8 -13.17 15.42 13.10
N GLU A 9 -14.40 15.88 13.29
CA GLU A 9 -15.59 15.24 12.71
C GLU A 9 -15.59 15.29 11.19
N ILE A 10 -15.13 16.40 10.60
CA ILE A 10 -15.00 16.54 9.15
C ILE A 10 -13.94 15.58 8.62
N PHE A 11 -12.77 15.54 9.26
CA PHE A 11 -11.69 14.65 8.89
C PHE A 11 -12.09 13.18 8.95
N GLU A 12 -12.71 12.77 10.06
CA GLU A 12 -13.22 11.41 10.24
C GLU A 12 -14.23 11.03 9.16
N ALA A 13 -15.18 11.89 8.85
CA ALA A 13 -16.17 11.66 7.80
C ALA A 13 -15.55 11.50 6.41
N LEU A 14 -14.48 12.26 6.11
CA LEU A 14 -13.75 12.16 4.84
C LEU A 14 -12.95 10.87 4.74
N ILE A 15 -12.30 10.43 5.82
CA ILE A 15 -11.35 9.33 5.79
C ILE A 15 -12.02 7.97 5.96
N THR A 16 -13.03 7.85 6.83
CA THR A 16 -13.65 6.56 7.20
C THR A 16 -14.05 5.69 6.00
N PRO A 17 -14.67 6.21 4.92
CA PRO A 17 -15.04 5.39 3.76
C PRO A 17 -13.82 4.79 3.02
N HIS A 18 -12.65 5.38 3.18
CA HIS A 18 -11.42 4.99 2.48
C HIS A 18 -10.46 4.12 3.31
N MET A 19 -10.70 4.00 4.62
CA MET A 19 -9.84 3.25 5.54
C MET A 19 -9.59 1.81 5.10
N PRO A 20 -10.60 1.00 4.69
CA PRO A 20 -10.35 -0.38 4.28
C PRO A 20 -9.41 -0.47 3.07
N ALA A 21 -9.54 0.45 2.10
CA ALA A 21 -8.69 0.48 0.92
C ALA A 21 -7.26 0.92 1.24
N LEU A 22 -7.09 1.88 2.16
CA LEU A 22 -5.79 2.34 2.63
C LEU A 22 -5.04 1.24 3.37
N TYR A 23 -5.70 0.56 4.32
CA TYR A 23 -5.08 -0.56 5.04
C TYR A 23 -4.69 -1.70 4.11
N LYS A 24 -5.56 -2.08 3.17
CA LYS A 24 -5.27 -3.12 2.19
C LYS A 24 -4.04 -2.77 1.33
N THR A 25 -3.92 -1.51 0.91
CA THR A 25 -2.77 -1.03 0.15
C THR A 25 -1.51 -1.00 1.02
N ALA A 26 -1.59 -0.46 2.23
CA ALA A 26 -0.48 -0.42 3.17
C ALA A 26 0.04 -1.83 3.49
N TYR A 27 -0.85 -2.78 3.73
CA TYR A 27 -0.48 -4.18 4.00
C TYR A 27 0.27 -4.83 2.84
N ARG A 28 -0.16 -4.61 1.61
CA ARG A 28 0.57 -5.11 0.43
C ARG A 28 1.98 -4.55 0.33
N LEU A 29 2.17 -3.30 0.74
CA LEU A 29 3.47 -2.62 0.70
C LEU A 29 4.40 -3.06 1.82
N THR A 30 3.89 -3.13 3.04
CA THR A 30 4.67 -3.38 4.24
C THR A 30 4.86 -4.86 4.52
N GLY A 31 3.84 -5.67 4.21
CA GLY A 31 3.83 -7.11 4.43
C GLY A 31 3.47 -7.54 5.84
N GLY A 32 3.10 -6.62 6.74
CA GLY A 32 2.73 -6.90 8.11
C GLY A 32 1.66 -5.95 8.63
N ARG A 33 0.92 -6.39 9.65
CA ARG A 33 -0.20 -5.64 10.23
C ARG A 33 0.29 -4.36 10.92
N GLU A 34 1.21 -4.49 11.87
CA GLU A 34 1.75 -3.37 12.64
C GLU A 34 2.33 -2.29 11.72
N ALA A 35 3.21 -2.68 10.79
CA ALA A 35 3.80 -1.77 9.84
C ALA A 35 2.78 -1.09 8.90
N SER A 36 1.65 -1.75 8.60
CA SER A 36 0.58 -1.14 7.82
C SER A 36 -0.26 -0.16 8.63
N GLU A 37 -0.51 -0.45 9.91
CA GLU A 37 -1.17 0.46 10.85
C GLU A 37 -0.32 1.72 11.05
N ASP A 38 0.98 1.57 11.27
CA ASP A 38 1.93 2.69 11.41
C ASP A 38 1.95 3.57 10.15
N LEU A 39 2.04 2.95 8.97
CA LEU A 39 2.04 3.68 7.69
C LEU A 39 0.75 4.48 7.50
N VAL A 40 -0.41 3.88 7.75
CA VAL A 40 -1.69 4.57 7.64
C VAL A 40 -1.79 5.68 8.67
N GLN A 41 -1.41 5.43 9.93
CA GLN A 41 -1.44 6.43 10.98
C GLN A 41 -0.50 7.62 10.68
N ALA A 42 0.68 7.37 10.15
CA ALA A 42 1.62 8.41 9.76
C ALA A 42 1.04 9.35 8.69
N ILE A 43 0.39 8.82 7.66
CA ILE A 43 -0.25 9.65 6.65
C ILE A 43 -1.47 10.40 7.19
N LEU A 44 -2.30 9.78 8.04
CA LEU A 44 -3.45 10.45 8.64
C LEU A 44 -3.03 11.63 9.52
N THR A 45 -1.99 11.45 10.32
CA THR A 45 -1.41 12.53 11.14
C THR A 45 -0.93 13.69 10.28
N LYS A 46 -0.28 13.37 9.15
CA LYS A 46 0.20 14.38 8.19
C LYS A 46 -0.95 15.10 7.46
N LEU A 47 -2.06 14.41 7.20
CA LEU A 47 -3.19 14.94 6.46
C LEU A 47 -4.18 15.71 7.34
N TYR A 48 -4.23 15.44 8.63
CA TYR A 48 -5.17 16.09 9.55
C TYR A 48 -5.15 17.63 9.49
N PRO A 49 -3.98 18.31 9.45
CA PRO A 49 -3.93 19.76 9.29
C PRO A 49 -4.46 20.26 7.93
N GLN A 50 -4.52 19.38 6.92
CA GLN A 50 -4.93 19.69 5.54
C GLN A 50 -6.41 19.34 5.28
N THR A 51 -7.21 19.14 6.34
CA THR A 51 -8.62 18.72 6.24
C THR A 51 -9.45 19.63 5.31
N ALA A 52 -9.20 20.92 5.33
CA ALA A 52 -9.91 21.89 4.47
C ALA A 52 -9.60 21.66 2.99
N ASP A 53 -8.34 21.45 2.65
CA ASP A 53 -7.91 21.18 1.28
C ASP A 53 -8.46 19.85 0.76
N MET A 54 -8.55 18.84 1.65
CA MET A 54 -9.10 17.53 1.31
C MET A 54 -10.57 17.58 0.88
N GLN A 55 -11.35 18.54 1.40
CA GLN A 55 -12.75 18.74 1.00
C GLN A 55 -12.90 19.17 -0.46
N THR A 56 -11.85 19.76 -1.04
CA THR A 56 -11.85 20.24 -2.44
C THR A 56 -11.37 19.17 -3.42
N VAL A 57 -10.88 18.02 -2.92
CA VAL A 57 -10.38 16.94 -3.76
C VAL A 57 -11.55 16.17 -4.37
N GLU A 58 -11.69 16.25 -5.69
CA GLU A 58 -12.79 15.62 -6.42
C GLU A 58 -12.81 14.07 -6.27
N MET A 59 -11.63 13.44 -6.28
CA MET A 59 -11.46 11.98 -6.14
C MET A 59 -10.57 11.65 -4.95
N LEU A 60 -11.13 11.72 -3.75
CA LEU A 60 -10.37 11.60 -2.51
C LEU A 60 -9.71 10.22 -2.35
N GLY A 61 -10.38 9.12 -2.69
CA GLY A 61 -9.82 7.77 -2.55
C GLY A 61 -8.53 7.55 -3.35
N PRO A 62 -8.51 7.77 -4.68
CA PRO A 62 -7.28 7.74 -5.49
C PRO A 62 -6.20 8.70 -5.00
N TRP A 63 -6.58 9.90 -4.58
CA TRP A 63 -5.64 10.88 -4.05
C TRP A 63 -4.97 10.41 -2.75
N LEU A 64 -5.73 9.85 -1.82
CA LEU A 64 -5.21 9.28 -0.57
C LEU A 64 -4.22 8.13 -0.83
N LYS A 65 -4.51 7.25 -1.78
CA LYS A 65 -3.59 6.19 -2.19
C LYS A 65 -2.29 6.79 -2.74
N LYS A 66 -2.36 7.83 -3.58
CA LYS A 66 -1.18 8.52 -4.11
C LYS A 66 -0.33 9.13 -2.99
N VAL A 67 -0.96 9.72 -1.98
CA VAL A 67 -0.27 10.24 -0.79
C VAL A 67 0.41 9.11 -0.03
N LEU A 68 -0.26 7.97 0.19
CA LEU A 68 0.30 6.80 0.85
C LEU A 68 1.52 6.26 0.11
N TYR A 69 1.45 6.12 -1.21
CA TYR A 69 2.60 5.67 -2.02
C TYR A 69 3.78 6.63 -1.92
N ARG A 70 3.55 7.95 -2.05
CA ARG A 70 4.61 8.95 -1.93
C ARG A 70 5.28 8.90 -0.57
N HIS A 71 4.49 8.80 0.49
CA HIS A 71 5.04 8.69 1.84
C HIS A 71 5.90 7.44 2.00
N PHE A 72 5.43 6.29 1.53
CA PHE A 72 6.18 5.03 1.59
C PHE A 72 7.46 5.07 0.74
N VAL A 73 7.42 5.66 -0.47
CA VAL A 73 8.62 5.90 -1.30
C VAL A 73 9.66 6.70 -0.53
N ASP A 74 9.24 7.79 0.13
CA ASP A 74 10.14 8.65 0.89
C ASP A 74 10.77 7.90 2.08
N GLU A 75 9.99 7.04 2.75
CA GLU A 75 10.51 6.19 3.82
C GLU A 75 11.53 5.18 3.31
N VAL A 76 11.21 4.45 2.24
CA VAL A 76 12.13 3.48 1.62
C VAL A 76 13.43 4.16 1.19
N ARG A 77 13.36 5.38 0.63
CA ARG A 77 14.54 6.16 0.24
C ARG A 77 15.39 6.59 1.45
N LYS A 78 14.75 7.01 2.55
CA LYS A 78 15.47 7.37 3.78
C LYS A 78 16.21 6.17 4.36
N HIS A 79 15.58 4.99 4.35
CA HIS A 79 16.19 3.76 4.86
C HIS A 79 17.32 3.25 3.95
N SER A 80 17.19 3.35 2.63
CA SER A 80 18.25 2.92 1.70
C SER A 80 19.52 3.77 1.78
N ARG A 81 19.43 4.99 2.32
CA ARG A 81 20.58 5.88 2.57
C ARG A 81 21.25 5.64 3.92
N ARG A 82 20.67 4.83 4.81
CA ARG A 82 21.26 4.43 6.10
C ARG A 82 21.71 2.96 6.01
N PRO A 83 23.02 2.64 6.18
CA PRO A 83 23.53 1.27 6.03
C PRO A 83 23.06 0.26 7.09
N GLU A 84 22.40 0.72 8.14
CA GLU A 84 22.02 -0.09 9.30
C GLU A 84 20.49 -0.13 9.48
N SER A 85 19.80 -0.98 8.76
CA SER A 85 18.51 -1.54 9.20
C SER A 85 18.02 -2.61 8.25
N ARG A 86 18.59 -3.81 8.36
CA ARG A 86 17.90 -5.03 7.97
C ARG A 86 17.00 -5.43 9.13
N LEU A 87 15.85 -4.84 9.24
CA LEU A 87 14.77 -5.35 10.08
C LEU A 87 13.90 -6.25 9.21
N SER A 88 14.09 -7.55 9.39
CA SER A 88 13.21 -8.62 8.96
C SER A 88 11.82 -8.38 9.53
N GLY A 89 10.81 -8.32 8.63
CA GLY A 89 9.42 -8.33 9.05
C GLY A 89 9.10 -9.66 9.71
N THR A 90 8.64 -9.60 10.94
CA THR A 90 8.02 -10.70 11.64
C THR A 90 6.71 -11.06 10.94
N GLU A 91 6.53 -12.37 10.73
CA GLU A 91 5.27 -12.96 10.26
C GLU A 91 4.19 -12.71 11.32
N ASP A 92 3.22 -11.85 11.01
CA ASP A 92 1.99 -11.74 11.78
C ASP A 92 0.80 -12.12 10.89
N GLU A 93 0.00 -13.02 11.41
CA GLU A 93 -1.18 -13.61 10.76
C GLU A 93 -2.19 -12.55 10.32
N LEU A 94 -2.55 -12.63 9.04
CA LEU A 94 -3.57 -11.82 8.40
C LEU A 94 -4.97 -12.27 8.84
N SER A 95 -5.54 -11.61 9.84
CA SER A 95 -6.97 -11.72 10.09
C SER A 95 -7.78 -11.00 9.01
N ALA A 96 -8.59 -11.77 8.31
CA ALA A 96 -9.38 -11.41 7.15
C ALA A 96 -10.21 -10.12 7.31
N LEU A 97 -10.02 -9.16 6.43
CA LEU A 97 -11.06 -8.19 6.10
C LEU A 97 -12.14 -8.95 5.30
N LYS A 98 -13.22 -9.33 5.98
CA LYS A 98 -14.36 -10.03 5.38
C LYS A 98 -15.05 -9.14 4.35
N SER A 99 -15.05 -9.57 3.09
CA SER A 99 -16.04 -9.12 2.10
C SER A 99 -17.33 -9.89 2.29
N PRO A 100 -18.50 -9.26 2.22
CA PRO A 100 -19.77 -9.97 2.33
C PRO A 100 -20.10 -10.75 1.05
N ALA A 101 -20.64 -11.96 1.24
CA ALA A 101 -21.28 -12.83 0.27
C ALA A 101 -20.36 -13.54 -0.76
N ALA A 102 -19.67 -14.60 -0.30
CA ALA A 102 -19.23 -15.69 -1.16
C ALA A 102 -19.39 -17.02 -0.39
N ASN A 103 -19.52 -18.12 -1.13
CA ASN A 103 -19.60 -19.48 -0.59
C ASN A 103 -18.36 -19.75 0.30
N PRO A 104 -18.50 -20.42 1.49
CA PRO A 104 -17.38 -20.66 2.40
C PRO A 104 -16.16 -21.36 1.77
N GLU A 105 -16.37 -22.27 0.82
CA GLU A 105 -15.28 -22.94 0.10
C GLU A 105 -14.53 -22.00 -0.84
N GLU A 106 -15.23 -21.19 -1.62
CA GLU A 106 -14.63 -20.16 -2.49
C GLU A 106 -13.89 -19.10 -1.67
N MET A 107 -14.39 -18.77 -0.48
CA MET A 107 -13.71 -17.85 0.43
C MET A 107 -12.41 -18.42 0.99
N ALA A 108 -12.39 -19.72 1.33
CA ALA A 108 -11.19 -20.39 1.82
C ALA A 108 -10.11 -20.45 0.72
N GLU A 109 -10.48 -20.84 -0.49
CA GLU A 109 -9.55 -20.88 -1.64
C GLU A 109 -8.99 -19.48 -1.98
N LEU A 110 -9.85 -18.46 -1.99
CA LEU A 110 -9.42 -17.09 -2.21
C LEU A 110 -8.51 -16.55 -1.08
N SER A 111 -8.73 -17.01 0.16
CA SER A 111 -7.87 -16.67 1.29
C SER A 111 -6.49 -17.26 1.12
N GLU A 112 -6.40 -18.55 0.80
CA GLU A 112 -5.13 -19.24 0.55
C GLU A 112 -4.34 -18.60 -0.60
N ILE A 113 -5.01 -18.27 -1.72
CA ILE A 113 -4.37 -17.57 -2.85
C ILE A 113 -3.83 -16.21 -2.41
N ARG A 114 -4.56 -15.46 -1.59
CA ARG A 114 -4.12 -14.16 -1.08
C ARG A 114 -2.91 -14.28 -0.15
N GLU A 115 -2.93 -15.25 0.74
CA GLU A 115 -1.84 -15.53 1.68
C GLU A 115 -0.57 -15.94 0.93
N ASN A 116 -0.69 -16.84 -0.03
CA ASN A 116 0.41 -17.26 -0.89
C ASN A 116 0.99 -16.10 -1.69
N LEU A 117 0.14 -15.22 -2.25
CA LEU A 117 0.58 -14.03 -2.96
C LEU A 117 1.28 -13.04 -2.02
N GLN A 118 0.74 -12.82 -0.81
CA GLN A 118 1.37 -11.94 0.17
C GLN A 118 2.73 -12.50 0.63
N ALA A 119 2.82 -13.80 0.88
CA ALA A 119 4.08 -14.46 1.20
C ALA A 119 5.11 -14.29 0.06
N ALA A 120 4.68 -14.46 -1.20
CA ALA A 120 5.54 -14.21 -2.36
C ALA A 120 6.02 -12.76 -2.44
N LEU A 121 5.15 -11.78 -2.15
CA LEU A 121 5.53 -10.36 -2.09
C LEU A 121 6.50 -10.09 -0.95
N ASN A 122 6.38 -10.79 0.18
CA ASN A 122 7.27 -10.63 1.33
C ASN A 122 8.70 -11.13 1.05
N THR A 123 8.91 -11.98 0.03
CA THR A 123 10.26 -12.38 -0.41
C THR A 123 11.00 -11.26 -1.15
N LEU A 124 10.30 -10.20 -1.56
CA LEU A 124 10.88 -9.05 -2.24
C LEU A 124 11.40 -8.03 -1.23
N GLU A 125 12.47 -7.34 -1.59
CA GLU A 125 12.88 -6.14 -0.88
C GLU A 125 11.78 -5.06 -0.96
N LYS A 126 11.69 -4.18 0.04
CA LYS A 126 10.64 -3.14 0.13
C LYS A 126 10.50 -2.32 -1.16
N HIS A 127 11.62 -1.96 -1.80
CA HIS A 127 11.60 -1.20 -3.05
C HIS A 127 11.04 -2.02 -4.23
N ASP A 128 11.50 -3.26 -4.41
CA ASP A 128 11.03 -4.15 -5.48
C ASP A 128 9.53 -4.45 -5.33
N ARG A 129 9.08 -4.67 -4.08
CA ARG A 129 7.67 -4.88 -3.75
C ARG A 129 6.84 -3.65 -4.11
N LEU A 130 7.29 -2.47 -3.72
CA LEU A 130 6.60 -1.20 -3.97
C LEU A 130 6.37 -0.97 -5.47
N ILE A 131 7.43 -1.06 -6.29
CA ILE A 131 7.31 -0.83 -7.74
C ILE A 131 6.42 -1.88 -8.41
N LEU A 132 6.49 -3.14 -7.95
CA LEU A 132 5.65 -4.22 -8.47
C LEU A 132 4.18 -3.98 -8.15
N VAL A 133 3.84 -3.64 -6.90
CA VAL A 133 2.46 -3.36 -6.47
C VAL A 133 1.90 -2.13 -7.19
N MET A 134 2.67 -1.05 -7.28
CA MET A 134 2.22 0.15 -8.00
C MET A 134 1.89 -0.14 -9.45
N HIS A 135 2.75 -0.90 -10.14
CA HIS A 135 2.52 -1.18 -11.56
C HIS A 135 1.41 -2.22 -11.81
N LEU A 136 1.43 -3.36 -11.09
CA LEU A 136 0.52 -4.49 -11.39
C LEU A 136 -0.83 -4.39 -10.70
N VAL A 137 -0.90 -3.78 -9.52
CA VAL A 137 -2.12 -3.76 -8.71
C VAL A 137 -2.84 -2.42 -8.84
N GLU A 138 -2.09 -1.32 -8.83
CA GLU A 138 -2.67 0.02 -8.88
C GLU A 138 -2.66 0.62 -10.28
N GLY A 139 -2.03 -0.04 -11.26
CA GLY A 139 -2.07 0.34 -12.67
C GLY A 139 -1.21 1.55 -13.06
N TYR A 140 -0.25 1.97 -12.20
CA TYR A 140 0.65 3.05 -12.56
C TYR A 140 1.48 2.71 -13.81
N THR A 141 1.55 3.64 -14.73
CA THR A 141 2.44 3.55 -15.89
C THR A 141 3.90 3.75 -15.48
N PHE A 142 4.83 3.25 -16.28
CA PHE A 142 6.26 3.48 -16.02
C PHE A 142 6.66 4.96 -16.11
N ALA A 143 5.93 5.77 -16.87
CA ALA A 143 6.15 7.21 -16.94
C ALA A 143 5.77 7.89 -15.61
N GLU A 144 4.59 7.62 -15.08
CA GLU A 144 4.15 8.14 -13.78
C GLU A 144 5.06 7.68 -12.64
N MET A 145 5.48 6.41 -12.67
CA MET A 145 6.42 5.88 -11.68
C MET A 145 7.80 6.56 -11.79
N ALA A 146 8.27 6.85 -13.01
CA ALA A 146 9.55 7.54 -13.23
C ALA A 146 9.56 8.93 -12.55
N GLU A 147 8.46 9.66 -12.63
CA GLU A 147 8.28 10.94 -11.93
C GLU A 147 8.27 10.77 -10.40
N ILE A 148 7.49 9.77 -9.89
CA ILE A 148 7.38 9.52 -8.45
C ILE A 148 8.72 9.08 -7.85
N PHE A 149 9.43 8.17 -8.54
CA PHE A 149 10.69 7.60 -8.07
C PHE A 149 11.93 8.40 -8.49
N ASN A 150 11.78 9.43 -9.31
CA ASN A 150 12.89 10.12 -9.95
C ASN A 150 13.93 9.12 -10.51
N THR A 151 13.43 8.14 -11.26
CA THR A 151 14.19 7.02 -11.79
C THR A 151 13.76 6.77 -13.23
N PRO A 152 14.69 6.55 -14.18
CA PRO A 152 14.36 6.30 -15.57
C PRO A 152 13.36 5.14 -15.74
N SER A 153 12.38 5.29 -16.62
CA SER A 153 11.35 4.27 -16.88
C SER A 153 11.92 2.91 -17.29
N GLU A 154 13.02 2.88 -18.05
CA GLU A 154 13.69 1.65 -18.45
C GLU A 154 14.31 0.90 -17.25
N THR A 155 14.81 1.63 -16.28
CA THR A 155 15.29 1.04 -15.01
C THR A 155 14.13 0.38 -14.26
N LEU A 156 13.00 1.08 -14.15
CA LEU A 156 11.80 0.56 -13.50
C LEU A 156 11.23 -0.67 -14.21
N LYS A 157 11.21 -0.69 -15.55
CA LYS A 157 10.82 -1.87 -16.34
C LYS A 157 11.68 -3.09 -16.00
N THR A 158 12.99 -2.88 -15.89
CA THR A 158 13.94 -3.94 -15.56
C THR A 158 13.72 -4.46 -14.13
N GLN A 159 13.50 -3.54 -13.17
CA GLN A 159 13.23 -3.90 -11.78
C GLN A 159 11.91 -4.67 -11.64
N VAL A 160 10.81 -4.20 -12.27
CA VAL A 160 9.53 -4.91 -12.30
C VAL A 160 9.68 -6.31 -12.90
N ARG A 161 10.44 -6.45 -13.99
CA ARG A 161 10.70 -7.77 -14.59
C ARG A 161 11.43 -8.71 -13.62
N ARG A 162 12.47 -8.24 -12.93
CA ARG A 162 13.20 -9.03 -11.92
C ARG A 162 12.31 -9.42 -10.75
N ALA A 163 11.51 -8.49 -10.24
CA ALA A 163 10.55 -8.73 -9.16
C ALA A 163 9.50 -9.79 -9.56
N LYS A 164 8.94 -9.69 -10.77
CA LYS A 164 8.02 -10.71 -11.33
C LYS A 164 8.65 -12.11 -11.36
N VAL A 165 9.90 -12.22 -11.78
CA VAL A 165 10.61 -13.52 -11.83
C VAL A 165 10.77 -14.09 -10.43
N LYS A 166 11.13 -13.28 -9.42
CA LYS A 166 11.24 -13.73 -8.03
C LYS A 166 9.90 -14.26 -7.50
N VAL A 167 8.81 -13.50 -7.72
CA VAL A 167 7.46 -13.90 -7.30
C VAL A 167 7.01 -15.19 -7.98
N LYS A 168 7.18 -15.30 -9.31
CA LYS A 168 6.84 -16.52 -10.04
C LYS A 168 7.61 -17.75 -9.53
N LYS A 169 8.90 -17.58 -9.28
CA LYS A 169 9.73 -18.67 -8.72
C LYS A 169 9.22 -19.13 -7.36
N TYR A 170 8.78 -18.22 -6.50
CA TYR A 170 8.20 -18.55 -5.20
C TYR A 170 6.87 -19.32 -5.36
N LEU A 171 6.00 -18.83 -6.22
CA LEU A 171 4.67 -19.43 -6.49
C LEU A 171 4.77 -20.72 -7.34
N LYS A 172 5.94 -21.09 -7.84
CA LYS A 172 6.19 -22.26 -8.71
C LYS A 172 5.35 -22.27 -10.01
N ILE A 173 5.10 -21.06 -10.59
CA ILE A 173 4.35 -20.85 -11.84
C ILE A 173 5.22 -20.21 -12.92
#